data_1b97d13f702168ad6f1ec7bae8be8684
#
_entry.id   1b97d13f702168ad6f1ec7bae8be8684
#
_cell.length_a   1.000
_cell.length_b   1.000
_cell.length_c   1.000
_cell.angle_alpha   90.00
_cell.angle_beta   90.00
_cell.angle_gamma   90.00
#
_symmetry.space_group_name_H-M   'P 1'
#
loop_
_entity.id
_entity.type
_entity.pdbx_description
1 polymer ?
#
loop_
_entity_poly.entity_id
_entity_poly.type
_entity_poly.pdbx_seq_one_letter_code
_entity_poly.pdbx_strand_id
1 'polypeptide(L)'
;MTGSYAFISIIALICYLFLFLTFIAAKRTRIINEFMLILITMILWTGGSFLMRAQLFHSVKAWYDVSILGLTLCPYVSLLFAVDFANIEIGIWRRIWLILAVAANAFNILTGALLAAPEAVLAADGSVAFLYETTWRVIFLYGVTFGASVHMFFLLWKHGKKDEMLKRQMMPIELGLLIMYAGNVLIFLPPFVGVPVDIMTGIVNVFCLVYALYARRMFRLTLLASKGSCYMIAGVCSLAISVISFSL
;
A
#
# COMPACT_ATOMS: atom_id res chain seq x y z
N MET A 1 16.17 -14.04 17.27
CA MET A 1 15.00 -13.11 17.22
C MET A 1 14.61 -12.74 15.78
N THR A 2 14.54 -13.74 14.90
CA THR A 2 14.23 -13.58 13.47
C THR A 2 12.76 -13.21 13.17
N GLY A 3 11.95 -13.04 14.22
CA GLY A 3 10.51 -12.85 14.08
C GLY A 3 9.99 -11.43 14.14
N SER A 4 10.72 -10.47 14.72
CA SER A 4 10.14 -9.17 15.09
C SER A 4 9.59 -8.39 13.88
N TYR A 5 10.30 -8.34 12.77
CA TYR A 5 9.86 -7.57 11.61
C TYR A 5 8.85 -8.29 10.70
N ALA A 6 8.81 -9.63 10.72
CA ALA A 6 7.78 -10.38 10.01
C ALA A 6 6.39 -10.15 10.63
N PHE A 7 6.31 -9.91 11.97
CA PHE A 7 5.07 -9.59 12.64
C PHE A 7 4.43 -8.30 12.14
N ILE A 8 5.21 -7.29 11.84
CA ILE A 8 4.70 -6.00 11.34
C ILE A 8 4.00 -6.24 9.99
N SER A 9 4.64 -7.02 9.10
CA SER A 9 4.08 -7.33 7.78
C SER A 9 2.80 -8.17 7.86
N ILE A 10 2.75 -9.18 8.75
CA ILE A 10 1.55 -10.01 8.92
C ILE A 10 0.38 -9.21 9.50
N ILE A 11 0.63 -8.27 10.40
CA ILE A 11 -0.41 -7.40 10.95
C ILE A 11 -1.01 -6.52 9.87
N ALA A 12 -0.17 -5.85 9.07
CA ALA A 12 -0.63 -5.06 7.94
C ALA A 12 -1.45 -5.91 6.97
N LEU A 13 -0.97 -7.12 6.64
CA LEU A 13 -1.65 -8.07 5.79
C LEU A 13 -3.03 -8.45 6.33
N ILE A 14 -3.13 -8.81 7.63
CA ILE A 14 -4.40 -9.16 8.27
C ILE A 14 -5.38 -7.99 8.21
N CYS A 15 -4.93 -6.76 8.45
CA CYS A 15 -5.77 -5.59 8.37
C CYS A 15 -6.34 -5.35 6.96
N TYR A 16 -5.50 -5.48 5.93
CA TYR A 16 -5.96 -5.35 4.54
C TYR A 16 -6.87 -6.49 4.11
N LEU A 17 -6.56 -7.74 4.50
CA LEU A 17 -7.43 -8.90 4.26
C LEU A 17 -8.80 -8.71 4.93
N PHE A 18 -8.81 -8.23 6.16
CA PHE A 18 -10.05 -7.98 6.88
C PHE A 18 -10.91 -6.93 6.15
N LEU A 19 -10.30 -5.79 5.74
CA LEU A 19 -11.00 -4.80 4.93
C LEU A 19 -11.52 -5.41 3.62
N PHE A 20 -10.71 -6.19 2.93
CA PHE A 20 -11.11 -6.85 1.68
C PHE A 20 -12.32 -7.77 1.89
N LEU A 21 -12.29 -8.60 2.93
CA LEU A 21 -13.39 -9.51 3.27
C LEU A 21 -14.69 -8.75 3.61
N THR A 22 -14.61 -7.58 4.25
CA THR A 22 -15.81 -6.76 4.52
C THR A 22 -16.48 -6.27 3.25
N PHE A 23 -15.73 -6.08 2.16
CA PHE A 23 -16.26 -5.63 0.88
C PHE A 23 -16.63 -6.76 -0.08
N ILE A 24 -16.27 -8.02 0.19
CA ILE A 24 -16.53 -9.15 -0.70
C ILE A 24 -18.02 -9.40 -0.92
N ALA A 25 -18.81 -9.15 0.12
CA ALA A 25 -20.27 -9.30 0.11
C ALA A 25 -21.00 -8.00 -0.30
N ALA A 26 -20.29 -6.90 -0.53
CA ALA A 26 -20.89 -5.63 -0.93
C ALA A 26 -21.44 -5.70 -2.36
N LYS A 27 -22.55 -4.99 -2.61
CA LYS A 27 -23.10 -4.86 -3.97
C LYS A 27 -22.04 -4.28 -4.91
N ARG A 28 -21.71 -5.00 -5.96
CA ARG A 28 -20.68 -4.62 -6.91
C ARG A 28 -21.07 -3.36 -7.68
N THR A 29 -20.29 -2.31 -7.49
CA THR A 29 -20.29 -1.10 -8.31
C THR A 29 -18.86 -0.90 -8.82
N ARG A 30 -18.70 -0.07 -9.84
CA ARG A 30 -17.37 0.24 -10.39
C ARG A 30 -16.44 0.78 -9.29
N ILE A 31 -16.91 1.72 -8.49
CA ILE A 31 -16.14 2.34 -7.40
C ILE A 31 -15.74 1.30 -6.34
N ILE A 32 -16.65 0.39 -5.96
CA ILE A 32 -16.34 -0.69 -5.00
C ILE A 32 -15.31 -1.66 -5.59
N ASN A 33 -15.41 -2.00 -6.87
CA ASN A 33 -14.43 -2.87 -7.52
C ASN A 33 -13.04 -2.22 -7.54
N GLU A 34 -12.93 -0.93 -7.84
CA GLU A 34 -11.66 -0.19 -7.84
C GLU A 34 -11.09 -0.08 -6.42
N PHE A 35 -11.93 0.16 -5.41
CA PHE A 35 -11.50 0.12 -4.01
C PHE A 35 -10.98 -1.26 -3.62
N MET A 36 -11.66 -2.34 -4.02
CA MET A 36 -11.17 -3.70 -3.81
C MET A 36 -9.85 -3.97 -4.52
N LEU A 37 -9.63 -3.41 -5.71
CA LEU A 37 -8.34 -3.49 -6.39
C LEU A 37 -7.23 -2.80 -5.59
N ILE A 38 -7.50 -1.64 -4.96
CA ILE A 38 -6.53 -1.01 -4.03
C ILE A 38 -6.19 -1.99 -2.91
N LEU A 39 -7.19 -2.61 -2.28
CA LEU A 39 -6.94 -3.58 -1.21
C LEU A 39 -6.15 -4.81 -1.71
N ILE A 40 -6.42 -5.30 -2.92
CA ILE A 40 -5.64 -6.39 -3.53
C ILE A 40 -4.17 -5.97 -3.71
N THR A 41 -3.90 -4.77 -4.23
CA THR A 41 -2.52 -4.30 -4.37
C THR A 41 -1.81 -4.19 -3.03
N MET A 42 -2.50 -3.74 -1.98
CA MET A 42 -1.95 -3.69 -0.62
C MET A 42 -1.70 -5.08 -0.02
N ILE A 43 -2.59 -6.05 -0.28
CA ILE A 43 -2.43 -7.45 0.12
C ILE A 43 -1.22 -8.07 -0.59
N LEU A 44 -1.03 -7.83 -1.88
CA LEU A 44 0.14 -8.30 -2.63
C LEU A 44 1.42 -7.70 -2.05
N TRP A 45 1.43 -6.39 -1.79
CA TRP A 45 2.59 -5.72 -1.21
C TRP A 45 2.95 -6.28 0.18
N THR A 46 2.01 -6.25 1.12
CA THR A 46 2.25 -6.68 2.51
C THR A 46 2.44 -8.19 2.62
N GLY A 47 1.70 -8.97 1.83
CA GLY A 47 1.83 -10.43 1.76
C GLY A 47 3.15 -10.88 1.17
N GLY A 48 3.57 -10.29 0.05
CA GLY A 48 4.89 -10.54 -0.54
C GLY A 48 6.03 -10.17 0.42
N SER A 49 5.92 -9.01 1.08
CA SER A 49 6.89 -8.58 2.09
C SER A 49 6.92 -9.54 3.30
N PHE A 50 5.77 -10.03 3.77
CA PHE A 50 5.70 -11.01 4.84
C PHE A 50 6.39 -12.33 4.45
N LEU A 51 6.04 -12.89 3.29
CA LEU A 51 6.58 -14.16 2.82
C LEU A 51 8.10 -14.09 2.57
N MET A 52 8.58 -12.95 2.07
CA MET A 52 9.99 -12.67 1.90
C MET A 52 10.72 -12.63 3.26
N ARG A 53 10.20 -11.89 4.24
CA ARG A 53 10.81 -11.74 5.57
C ARG A 53 10.73 -13.02 6.40
N ALA A 54 9.67 -13.79 6.25
CA ALA A 54 9.52 -15.09 6.87
C ALA A 54 10.36 -16.19 6.18
N GLN A 55 11.04 -15.86 5.08
CA GLN A 55 11.87 -16.79 4.26
C GLN A 55 11.11 -18.06 3.86
N LEU A 56 9.81 -17.94 3.61
CA LEU A 56 8.99 -19.06 3.19
C LEU A 56 9.23 -19.35 1.70
N PHE A 57 9.31 -20.67 1.38
CA PHE A 57 9.43 -21.16 -0.01
C PHE A 57 10.72 -20.79 -0.78
N HIS A 58 11.82 -20.49 -0.11
CA HIS A 58 13.18 -20.33 -0.67
C HIS A 58 13.36 -19.33 -1.83
N SER A 59 12.37 -18.50 -2.15
CA SER A 59 12.45 -17.57 -3.28
C SER A 59 12.21 -16.12 -2.83
N VAL A 60 13.27 -15.50 -2.28
CA VAL A 60 13.26 -14.08 -1.90
C VAL A 60 12.83 -13.22 -3.09
N LYS A 61 13.40 -13.48 -4.29
CA LYS A 61 13.09 -12.71 -5.51
C LYS A 61 11.61 -12.77 -5.88
N ALA A 62 11.00 -13.96 -5.89
CA ALA A 62 9.60 -14.10 -6.30
C ALA A 62 8.65 -13.33 -5.37
N TRP A 63 8.86 -13.42 -4.06
CA TRP A 63 8.03 -12.70 -3.09
C TRP A 63 8.29 -11.19 -3.10
N TYR A 64 9.53 -10.79 -3.38
CA TYR A 64 9.86 -9.40 -3.60
C TYR A 64 9.16 -8.85 -4.84
N ASP A 65 9.21 -9.55 -5.98
CA ASP A 65 8.53 -9.15 -7.22
C ASP A 65 7.01 -8.99 -6.99
N VAL A 66 6.38 -9.92 -6.25
CA VAL A 66 4.96 -9.81 -5.86
C VAL A 66 4.72 -8.57 -4.99
N SER A 67 5.59 -8.31 -4.02
CA SER A 67 5.50 -7.14 -3.15
C SER A 67 5.62 -5.84 -3.94
N ILE A 68 6.63 -5.72 -4.79
CA ILE A 68 6.86 -4.53 -5.62
C ILE A 68 5.73 -4.31 -6.62
N LEU A 69 5.21 -5.39 -7.24
CA LEU A 69 4.04 -5.30 -8.12
C LEU A 69 2.84 -4.68 -7.40
N GLY A 70 2.54 -5.14 -6.19
CA GLY A 70 1.47 -4.57 -5.36
C GLY A 70 1.69 -3.09 -5.08
N LEU A 71 2.90 -2.72 -4.61
CA LEU A 71 3.25 -1.35 -4.26
C LEU A 71 3.17 -0.39 -5.47
N THR A 72 3.69 -0.80 -6.61
CA THR A 72 3.81 0.07 -7.80
C THR A 72 2.52 0.18 -8.62
N LEU A 73 1.63 -0.82 -8.56
CA LEU A 73 0.30 -0.73 -9.16
C LEU A 73 -0.69 0.06 -8.31
N CYS A 74 -0.49 0.14 -6.99
CA CYS A 74 -1.39 0.83 -6.08
C CYS A 74 -1.70 2.28 -6.49
N PRO A 75 -0.73 3.12 -6.90
CA PRO A 75 -1.00 4.50 -7.32
C PRO A 75 -1.91 4.61 -8.53
N TYR A 76 -1.71 3.73 -9.51
CA TYR A 76 -2.58 3.69 -10.68
C TYR A 76 -4.02 3.31 -10.32
N VAL A 77 -4.19 2.27 -9.52
CA VAL A 77 -5.52 1.83 -9.08
C VAL A 77 -6.18 2.89 -8.19
N SER A 78 -5.40 3.56 -7.34
CA SER A 78 -5.87 4.69 -6.52
C SER A 78 -6.31 5.88 -7.38
N LEU A 79 -5.59 6.18 -8.47
CA LEU A 79 -6.00 7.19 -9.45
C LEU A 79 -7.34 6.83 -10.09
N LEU A 80 -7.53 5.56 -10.52
CA LEU A 80 -8.80 5.11 -11.07
C LEU A 80 -9.95 5.31 -10.10
N PHE A 81 -9.76 4.83 -8.86
CA PHE A 81 -10.75 4.99 -7.79
C PHE A 81 -11.08 6.45 -7.52
N ALA A 82 -10.06 7.31 -7.43
CA ALA A 82 -10.25 8.74 -7.14
C ALA A 82 -11.04 9.45 -8.23
N VAL A 83 -10.72 9.21 -9.51
CA VAL A 83 -11.40 9.87 -10.63
C VAL A 83 -12.83 9.37 -10.79
N ASP A 84 -13.07 8.08 -10.60
CA ASP A 84 -14.42 7.53 -10.70
C ASP A 84 -15.28 7.92 -9.49
N PHE A 85 -14.69 7.98 -8.28
CA PHE A 85 -15.36 8.47 -7.08
C PHE A 85 -15.74 9.96 -7.19
N ALA A 86 -14.84 10.78 -7.73
CA ALA A 86 -15.05 12.21 -7.95
C ALA A 86 -15.81 12.53 -9.25
N ASN A 87 -16.17 11.51 -10.04
CA ASN A 87 -16.80 11.65 -11.35
C ASN A 87 -16.00 12.57 -12.29
N ILE A 88 -14.67 12.36 -12.34
CA ILE A 88 -13.72 13.14 -13.15
C ILE A 88 -13.35 12.33 -14.39
N GLU A 89 -13.48 12.92 -15.57
CA GLU A 89 -13.02 12.30 -16.81
C GLU A 89 -11.55 12.66 -17.09
N ILE A 90 -10.68 11.65 -17.17
CA ILE A 90 -9.24 11.82 -17.48
C ILE A 90 -8.87 11.31 -18.89
N GLY A 91 -9.85 10.89 -19.67
CA GLY A 91 -9.69 10.52 -21.10
C GLY A 91 -8.53 9.52 -21.32
N ILE A 92 -7.62 9.92 -22.23
CA ILE A 92 -6.48 9.07 -22.64
C ILE A 92 -5.50 8.77 -21.50
N TRP A 93 -5.41 9.63 -20.47
CA TRP A 93 -4.48 9.48 -19.36
C TRP A 93 -4.70 8.17 -18.59
N ARG A 94 -5.94 7.66 -18.54
CA ARG A 94 -6.25 6.35 -17.95
C ARG A 94 -5.45 5.23 -18.62
N ARG A 95 -5.36 5.25 -19.96
CA ARG A 95 -4.61 4.24 -20.73
C ARG A 95 -3.11 4.44 -20.66
N ILE A 96 -2.66 5.69 -20.69
CA ILE A 96 -1.22 6.03 -20.58
C ILE A 96 -0.68 5.51 -19.25
N TRP A 97 -1.31 5.81 -18.11
CA TRP A 97 -0.86 5.35 -16.81
C TRP A 97 -0.91 3.82 -16.66
N LEU A 98 -1.92 3.15 -17.26
CA LEU A 98 -1.97 1.70 -17.30
C LEU A 98 -0.78 1.11 -18.03
N ILE A 99 -0.51 1.60 -19.24
CA ILE A 99 0.59 1.09 -20.07
C ILE A 99 1.92 1.33 -19.39
N LEU A 100 2.14 2.51 -18.82
CA LEU A 100 3.38 2.84 -18.10
C LEU A 100 3.55 1.95 -16.86
N ALA A 101 2.51 1.78 -16.04
CA ALA A 101 2.58 0.95 -14.85
C ALA A 101 2.85 -0.52 -15.20
N VAL A 102 2.13 -1.08 -16.19
CA VAL A 102 2.31 -2.49 -16.60
C VAL A 102 3.69 -2.68 -17.26
N ALA A 103 4.11 -1.79 -18.16
CA ALA A 103 5.40 -1.90 -18.83
C ALA A 103 6.58 -1.79 -17.86
N ALA A 104 6.56 -0.83 -16.93
CA ALA A 104 7.60 -0.66 -15.93
C ALA A 104 7.71 -1.89 -15.01
N ASN A 105 6.57 -2.42 -14.55
CA ASN A 105 6.56 -3.63 -13.71
C ASN A 105 7.02 -4.87 -14.47
N ALA A 106 6.50 -5.11 -15.68
CA ALA A 106 6.89 -6.24 -16.50
C ALA A 106 8.39 -6.20 -16.82
N PHE A 107 8.92 -5.04 -17.19
CA PHE A 107 10.35 -4.85 -17.42
C PHE A 107 11.16 -5.14 -16.16
N ASN A 108 10.73 -4.63 -14.99
CA ASN A 108 11.45 -4.87 -13.74
C ASN A 108 11.44 -6.34 -13.33
N ILE A 109 10.29 -7.02 -13.39
CA ILE A 109 10.16 -8.45 -13.03
C ILE A 109 11.03 -9.32 -13.92
N LEU A 110 11.06 -9.04 -15.24
CA LEU A 110 11.82 -9.83 -16.21
C LEU A 110 13.32 -9.60 -16.10
N THR A 111 13.77 -8.39 -15.81
CA THR A 111 15.19 -8.01 -15.90
C THR A 111 15.84 -7.75 -14.53
N GLY A 112 15.06 -7.35 -13.52
CA GLY A 112 15.58 -6.81 -12.25
C GLY A 112 16.35 -5.49 -12.42
N ALA A 113 16.27 -4.86 -13.60
CA ALA A 113 17.16 -3.76 -13.96
C ALA A 113 16.80 -2.42 -13.32
N LEU A 114 15.52 -2.20 -12.97
CA LEU A 114 15.06 -0.96 -12.33
C LEU A 114 15.25 -1.02 -10.82
N LEU A 115 14.88 -2.14 -10.22
CA LEU A 115 14.99 -2.39 -8.79
C LEU A 115 15.27 -3.86 -8.58
N ALA A 116 16.52 -4.17 -8.19
CA ALA A 116 16.95 -5.53 -7.92
C ALA A 116 16.30 -6.09 -6.64
N ALA A 117 16.14 -7.40 -6.58
CA ALA A 117 15.70 -8.05 -5.34
C ALA A 117 16.77 -7.84 -4.25
N PRO A 118 16.37 -7.60 -2.99
CA PRO A 118 17.31 -7.37 -1.91
C PRO A 118 18.11 -8.63 -1.59
N GLU A 119 19.34 -8.44 -1.15
CA GLU A 119 20.14 -9.52 -0.61
C GLU A 119 19.80 -9.74 0.87
N ALA A 120 19.58 -11.01 1.22
CA ALA A 120 19.36 -11.40 2.61
C ALA A 120 20.72 -11.57 3.29
N VAL A 121 21.00 -10.75 4.31
CA VAL A 121 22.25 -10.78 5.08
C VAL A 121 21.93 -11.10 6.54
N LEU A 122 22.72 -11.99 7.14
CA LEU A 122 22.62 -12.25 8.57
C LEU A 122 23.23 -11.09 9.34
N ALA A 123 22.42 -10.43 10.16
CA ALA A 123 22.90 -9.41 11.10
C ALA A 123 23.63 -10.05 12.27
N ALA A 124 24.42 -9.26 13.01
CA ALA A 124 25.23 -9.74 14.13
C ALA A 124 24.42 -10.38 15.26
N ASP A 125 23.14 -10.08 15.35
CA ASP A 125 22.17 -10.64 16.32
C ASP A 125 21.49 -11.94 15.83
N GLY A 126 21.91 -12.45 14.64
CA GLY A 126 21.32 -13.62 13.98
C GLY A 126 19.99 -13.35 13.28
N SER A 127 19.54 -12.10 13.22
CA SER A 127 18.35 -11.70 12.42
C SER A 127 18.74 -11.59 10.94
N VAL A 128 17.73 -11.74 10.06
CA VAL A 128 17.92 -11.53 8.63
C VAL A 128 17.55 -10.09 8.28
N ALA A 129 18.53 -9.33 7.85
CA ALA A 129 18.35 -8.01 7.28
C ALA A 129 18.32 -8.09 5.74
N PHE A 130 17.56 -7.22 5.13
CA PHE A 130 17.48 -7.10 3.67
C PHE A 130 18.19 -5.82 3.24
N LEU A 131 19.25 -5.99 2.46
CA LEU A 131 20.00 -4.88 1.87
C LEU A 131 19.47 -4.61 0.48
N TYR A 132 19.02 -3.37 0.25
CA TYR A 132 18.50 -2.92 -1.03
C TYR A 132 19.59 -2.19 -1.80
N GLU A 133 19.97 -2.73 -2.93
CA GLU A 133 20.84 -2.02 -3.87
C GLU A 133 19.98 -1.06 -4.70
N THR A 134 20.24 0.22 -4.55
CA THR A 134 19.58 1.26 -5.34
C THR A 134 20.48 1.74 -6.46
N THR A 135 19.98 1.64 -7.69
CA THR A 135 20.60 2.26 -8.86
C THR A 135 19.79 3.48 -9.26
N TRP A 136 20.39 4.42 -9.99
CA TRP A 136 19.64 5.57 -10.52
C TRP A 136 18.42 5.17 -11.37
N ARG A 137 18.40 3.94 -11.91
CA ARG A 137 17.31 3.39 -12.73
C ARG A 137 16.00 3.24 -11.94
N VAL A 138 16.07 3.14 -10.62
CA VAL A 138 14.90 3.09 -9.74
C VAL A 138 13.99 4.32 -9.92
N ILE A 139 14.57 5.46 -10.36
CA ILE A 139 13.84 6.69 -10.66
C ILE A 139 12.77 6.46 -11.74
N PHE A 140 12.98 5.57 -12.69
CA PHE A 140 11.96 5.26 -13.72
C PHE A 140 10.75 4.55 -13.12
N LEU A 141 10.97 3.52 -12.28
CA LEU A 141 9.88 2.79 -11.64
C LEU A 141 9.11 3.70 -10.68
N TYR A 142 9.82 4.40 -9.81
CA TYR A 142 9.19 5.34 -8.89
C TYR A 142 8.64 6.59 -9.59
N GLY A 143 9.24 7.01 -10.70
CA GLY A 143 8.72 8.11 -11.53
C GLY A 143 7.32 7.82 -12.08
N VAL A 144 7.07 6.58 -12.55
CA VAL A 144 5.73 6.14 -12.96
C VAL A 144 4.79 6.08 -11.75
N THR A 145 5.24 5.48 -10.66
CA THR A 145 4.49 5.30 -9.42
C THR A 145 4.08 6.66 -8.83
N PHE A 146 5.04 7.54 -8.59
CA PHE A 146 4.77 8.88 -8.03
C PHE A 146 4.07 9.80 -9.04
N GLY A 147 4.34 9.66 -10.34
CA GLY A 147 3.66 10.43 -11.37
C GLY A 147 2.15 10.21 -11.37
N ALA A 148 1.70 8.95 -11.27
CA ALA A 148 0.29 8.62 -11.14
C ALA A 148 -0.31 9.21 -9.85
N SER A 149 0.41 9.15 -8.72
CA SER A 149 -0.02 9.71 -7.44
C SER A 149 -0.12 11.24 -7.49
N VAL A 150 0.88 11.91 -8.04
CA VAL A 150 0.88 13.38 -8.21
C VAL A 150 -0.29 13.82 -9.09
N HIS A 151 -0.55 13.08 -10.17
CA HIS A 151 -1.70 13.35 -11.04
C HIS A 151 -3.02 13.21 -10.26
N MET A 152 -3.17 12.15 -9.46
CA MET A 152 -4.34 11.94 -8.60
C MET A 152 -4.53 13.11 -7.62
N PHE A 153 -3.49 13.46 -6.86
CA PHE A 153 -3.54 14.57 -5.89
C PHE A 153 -3.86 15.91 -6.54
N PHE A 154 -3.28 16.19 -7.70
CA PHE A 154 -3.60 17.39 -8.46
C PHE A 154 -5.07 17.46 -8.87
N LEU A 155 -5.63 16.36 -9.37
CA LEU A 155 -7.04 16.29 -9.77
C LEU A 155 -7.97 16.49 -8.56
N LEU A 156 -7.70 15.78 -7.45
CA LEU A 156 -8.51 15.89 -6.24
C LEU A 156 -8.40 17.28 -5.61
N TRP A 157 -7.21 17.88 -5.59
CA TRP A 157 -7.04 19.27 -5.12
C TRP A 157 -7.84 20.26 -5.98
N LYS A 158 -7.78 20.12 -7.32
CA LYS A 158 -8.50 20.99 -8.24
C LYS A 158 -10.02 20.89 -8.07
N HIS A 159 -10.55 19.68 -7.94
CA HIS A 159 -11.99 19.45 -7.81
C HIS A 159 -12.47 19.63 -6.36
N GLY A 160 -11.68 19.29 -5.37
CA GLY A 160 -11.99 19.50 -3.96
C GLY A 160 -12.13 20.97 -3.55
N LYS A 161 -11.59 21.92 -4.33
CA LYS A 161 -11.86 23.35 -4.14
C LYS A 161 -13.34 23.72 -4.40
N LYS A 162 -14.03 22.91 -5.22
CA LYS A 162 -15.44 23.15 -5.59
C LYS A 162 -16.40 22.28 -4.80
N ASP A 163 -15.93 21.15 -4.28
CA ASP A 163 -16.71 20.18 -3.53
C ASP A 163 -16.03 19.84 -2.20
N GLU A 164 -16.47 20.53 -1.14
CA GLU A 164 -15.95 20.33 0.22
C GLU A 164 -16.27 18.92 0.76
N MET A 165 -17.37 18.29 0.33
CA MET A 165 -17.72 16.94 0.75
C MET A 165 -16.73 15.93 0.15
N LEU A 166 -16.44 16.04 -1.14
CA LEU A 166 -15.43 15.23 -1.83
C LEU A 166 -14.07 15.36 -1.12
N LYS A 167 -13.62 16.59 -0.85
CA LYS A 167 -12.38 16.84 -0.14
C LYS A 167 -12.33 16.14 1.21
N ARG A 168 -13.38 16.29 2.02
CA ARG A 168 -13.46 15.67 3.36
C ARG A 168 -13.43 14.14 3.31
N GLN A 169 -13.97 13.52 2.28
CA GLN A 169 -14.00 12.08 2.12
C GLN A 169 -12.68 11.52 1.62
N MET A 170 -12.04 12.20 0.65
CA MET A 170 -10.82 11.74 0.02
C MET A 170 -9.54 12.06 0.81
N MET A 171 -9.54 13.17 1.59
CA MET A 171 -8.37 13.62 2.35
C MET A 171 -7.72 12.53 3.24
N PRO A 172 -8.46 11.67 3.96
CA PRO A 172 -7.81 10.62 4.75
C PRO A 172 -7.09 9.58 3.88
N ILE A 173 -7.66 9.24 2.71
CA ILE A 173 -7.03 8.30 1.77
C ILE A 173 -5.76 8.91 1.19
N GLU A 174 -5.82 10.18 0.75
CA GLU A 174 -4.66 10.91 0.25
C GLU A 174 -3.54 10.96 1.30
N LEU A 175 -3.89 11.27 2.56
CA LEU A 175 -2.95 11.33 3.66
C LEU A 175 -2.32 9.94 3.94
N GLY A 176 -3.14 8.89 3.95
CA GLY A 176 -2.66 7.52 4.16
C GLY A 176 -1.68 7.08 3.07
N LEU A 177 -1.99 7.34 1.80
CA LEU A 177 -1.12 7.05 0.67
C LEU A 177 0.17 7.87 0.72
N LEU A 178 0.09 9.17 1.06
CA LEU A 178 1.26 10.04 1.16
C LEU A 178 2.22 9.54 2.24
N ILE A 179 1.71 9.19 3.43
CA ILE A 179 2.50 8.64 4.53
C ILE A 179 3.15 7.31 4.11
N MET A 180 2.39 6.44 3.45
CA MET A 180 2.89 5.15 2.95
C MET A 180 4.03 5.34 1.94
N TYR A 181 3.89 6.26 0.99
CA TYR A 181 4.95 6.54 0.01
C TYR A 181 6.17 7.21 0.65
N ALA A 182 5.96 8.09 1.63
CA ALA A 182 7.06 8.65 2.40
C ALA A 182 7.86 7.55 3.12
N GLY A 183 7.18 6.57 3.74
CA GLY A 183 7.81 5.39 4.35
C GLY A 183 8.65 4.59 3.37
N ASN A 184 8.16 4.41 2.13
CA ASN A 184 8.90 3.71 1.08
C ASN A 184 10.14 4.46 0.59
N VAL A 185 10.18 5.79 0.71
CA VAL A 185 11.38 6.58 0.43
C VAL A 185 12.36 6.53 1.61
N LEU A 186 11.85 6.52 2.84
CA LEU A 186 12.67 6.53 4.05
C LEU A 186 13.56 5.29 4.19
N ILE A 187 13.14 4.13 3.67
CA ILE A 187 13.96 2.89 3.74
C ILE A 187 15.33 3.00 3.05
N PHE A 188 15.47 3.96 2.13
CA PHE A 188 16.75 4.23 1.44
C PHE A 188 17.68 5.17 2.23
N LEU A 189 17.22 5.76 3.32
CA LEU A 189 18.03 6.64 4.15
C LEU A 189 18.81 5.83 5.20
N PRO A 190 20.10 6.14 5.43
CA PRO A 190 20.97 5.36 6.33
C PRO A 190 20.41 5.03 7.71
N PRO A 191 19.68 5.94 8.40
CA PRO A 191 19.12 5.64 9.71
C PRO A 191 18.03 4.55 9.74
N PHE A 192 17.42 4.27 8.57
CA PHE A 192 16.28 3.36 8.46
C PHE A 192 16.61 2.05 7.74
N VAL A 193 17.88 1.85 7.37
CA VAL A 193 18.32 0.61 6.70
C VAL A 193 18.05 -0.59 7.60
N GLY A 194 17.33 -1.59 7.05
CA GLY A 194 16.93 -2.80 7.79
C GLY A 194 15.64 -2.69 8.60
N VAL A 195 15.13 -1.47 8.87
CA VAL A 195 13.86 -1.26 9.55
C VAL A 195 12.72 -1.23 8.53
N PRO A 196 11.61 -1.97 8.71
CA PRO A 196 10.49 -2.02 7.76
C PRO A 196 9.57 -0.80 7.90
N VAL A 197 10.12 0.41 7.78
CA VAL A 197 9.37 1.67 7.91
C VAL A 197 8.27 1.76 6.87
N ASP A 198 8.50 1.22 5.68
CA ASP A 198 7.53 1.10 4.60
C ASP A 198 6.24 0.38 5.05
N ILE A 199 6.39 -0.77 5.71
CA ILE A 199 5.23 -1.54 6.19
C ILE A 199 4.57 -0.88 7.40
N MET A 200 5.37 -0.25 8.30
CA MET A 200 4.82 0.50 9.43
C MET A 200 3.90 1.64 8.95
N THR A 201 4.34 2.38 7.93
CA THR A 201 3.50 3.42 7.31
C THR A 201 2.31 2.84 6.55
N GLY A 202 2.40 1.61 6.06
CA GLY A 202 1.27 0.85 5.53
C GLY A 202 0.17 0.59 6.56
N ILE A 203 0.53 0.32 7.82
CA ILE A 203 -0.46 0.21 8.92
C ILE A 203 -1.18 1.56 9.15
N VAL A 204 -0.44 2.67 9.12
CA VAL A 204 -1.06 4.00 9.20
C VAL A 204 -2.04 4.24 8.05
N ASN A 205 -1.70 3.78 6.83
CA ASN A 205 -2.61 3.85 5.69
C ASN A 205 -3.91 3.05 5.95
N VAL A 206 -3.84 1.86 6.57
CA VAL A 206 -5.06 1.11 6.97
C VAL A 206 -5.96 1.96 7.87
N PHE A 207 -5.40 2.63 8.88
CA PHE A 207 -6.19 3.52 9.76
C PHE A 207 -6.86 4.64 8.99
N CYS A 208 -6.15 5.25 8.05
CA CYS A 208 -6.70 6.30 7.20
C CYS A 208 -7.84 5.78 6.32
N LEU A 209 -7.71 4.56 5.76
CA LEU A 209 -8.78 3.91 4.99
C LEU A 209 -10.00 3.61 5.86
N VAL A 210 -9.79 3.03 7.04
CA VAL A 210 -10.87 2.76 8.01
C VAL A 210 -11.58 4.06 8.40
N TYR A 211 -10.83 5.12 8.71
CA TYR A 211 -11.39 6.41 9.03
C TYR A 211 -12.20 7.02 7.87
N ALA A 212 -11.71 6.93 6.62
CA ALA A 212 -12.44 7.37 5.44
C ALA A 212 -13.77 6.62 5.28
N LEU A 213 -13.75 5.32 5.48
CA LEU A 213 -14.91 4.45 5.32
C LEU A 213 -15.97 4.71 6.38
N TYR A 214 -15.58 4.74 7.66
CA TYR A 214 -16.51 4.76 8.79
C TYR A 214 -16.83 6.18 9.26
N ALA A 215 -15.83 7.02 9.52
CA ALA A 215 -16.06 8.36 10.05
C ALA A 215 -16.53 9.34 8.98
N ARG A 216 -16.00 9.21 7.75
CA ARG A 216 -16.38 10.07 6.61
C ARG A 216 -17.51 9.48 5.76
N ARG A 217 -17.98 8.28 6.07
CA ARG A 217 -19.08 7.60 5.38
C ARG A 217 -18.93 7.64 3.86
N MET A 218 -17.70 7.34 3.39
CA MET A 218 -17.33 7.44 1.99
C MET A 218 -18.26 6.64 1.08
N PHE A 219 -18.62 5.42 1.49
CA PHE A 219 -19.71 4.68 0.88
C PHE A 219 -20.95 4.83 1.73
N ARG A 220 -22.10 5.15 1.11
CA ARG A 220 -23.43 5.07 1.74
C ARG A 220 -23.82 3.59 1.96
N LEU A 221 -22.88 2.78 2.35
CA LEU A 221 -23.14 1.40 2.69
C LEU A 221 -23.88 1.43 4.02
N THR A 222 -25.11 0.96 4.04
CA THR A 222 -25.66 0.22 5.16
C THR A 222 -24.76 -1.00 5.34
N LEU A 223 -23.53 -0.74 5.73
CA LEU A 223 -22.59 -1.78 6.04
C LEU A 223 -23.13 -2.49 7.25
N LEU A 224 -23.46 -3.75 7.06
CA LEU A 224 -23.42 -4.80 8.05
C LEU A 224 -21.99 -4.97 8.66
N ALA A 225 -21.09 -4.05 8.41
CA ALA A 225 -19.88 -3.87 9.18
C ALA A 225 -20.31 -3.39 10.56
N SER A 226 -20.67 -4.37 11.38
CA SER A 226 -21.05 -4.16 12.77
C SER A 226 -19.97 -3.34 13.48
N LYS A 227 -20.35 -2.58 14.48
CA LYS A 227 -19.40 -1.95 15.42
C LYS A 227 -18.29 -2.92 15.85
N GLY A 228 -18.58 -4.23 15.89
CA GLY A 228 -17.62 -5.30 16.14
C GLY A 228 -16.47 -5.37 15.15
N SER A 229 -16.68 -5.08 13.85
CA SER A 229 -15.60 -5.07 12.86
C SER A 229 -14.61 -3.92 13.11
N CYS A 230 -15.11 -2.74 13.50
CA CYS A 230 -14.25 -1.61 13.87
C CYS A 230 -13.45 -1.93 15.13
N TYR A 231 -14.06 -2.57 16.14
CA TYR A 231 -13.38 -2.97 17.36
C TYR A 231 -12.35 -4.07 17.11
N MET A 232 -12.60 -5.00 16.19
CA MET A 232 -11.60 -6.01 15.82
C MET A 232 -10.37 -5.38 15.14
N ILE A 233 -10.57 -4.45 14.18
CA ILE A 233 -9.44 -3.74 13.55
C ILE A 233 -8.69 -2.93 14.60
N ALA A 234 -9.39 -2.17 15.43
CA ALA A 234 -8.77 -1.39 16.50
C ALA A 234 -7.99 -2.29 17.49
N GLY A 235 -8.54 -3.45 17.83
CA GLY A 235 -7.89 -4.43 18.71
C GLY A 235 -6.63 -5.03 18.08
N VAL A 236 -6.70 -5.47 16.83
CA VAL A 236 -5.54 -6.00 16.08
C VAL A 236 -4.45 -4.93 15.95
N CYS A 237 -4.83 -3.70 15.64
CA CYS A 237 -3.88 -2.59 15.53
C CYS A 237 -3.27 -2.20 16.88
N SER A 238 -4.06 -2.22 17.97
CA SER A 238 -3.57 -1.98 19.34
C SER A 238 -2.58 -3.05 19.78
N LEU A 239 -2.86 -4.33 19.49
CA LEU A 239 -1.94 -5.43 19.70
C LEU A 239 -0.64 -5.25 18.90
N ALA A 240 -0.75 -4.77 17.65
CA ALA A 240 0.40 -4.47 16.80
C ALA A 240 1.31 -3.42 17.42
N ILE A 241 0.73 -2.30 17.84
CA ILE A 241 1.47 -1.20 18.48
C ILE A 241 2.12 -1.68 19.77
N SER A 242 1.41 -2.48 20.58
CA SER A 242 1.95 -3.05 21.80
C SER A 242 3.15 -3.96 21.52
N VAL A 243 3.05 -4.88 20.54
CA VAL A 243 4.16 -5.77 20.17
C VAL A 243 5.38 -4.97 19.66
N ILE A 244 5.16 -3.93 18.85
CA ILE A 244 6.23 -3.05 18.36
C ILE A 244 6.91 -2.33 19.54
N SER A 245 6.11 -1.79 20.47
CA SER A 245 6.63 -1.07 21.64
C SER A 245 7.42 -1.94 22.60
N PHE A 246 7.14 -3.25 22.67
CA PHE A 246 7.91 -4.21 23.47
C PHE A 246 9.13 -4.79 22.74
N SER A 247 9.26 -4.56 21.42
CA SER A 247 10.34 -5.09 20.57
C SER A 247 11.44 -4.04 20.32
N LEU A 248 11.19 -2.78 20.66
CA LEU A 248 12.13 -1.65 20.63
C LEU A 248 12.77 -1.48 22.01
#